data_bfdb5f358b24645e78fe806f6e494592
#
_entry.id   bfdb5f358b24645e78fe806f6e494592
#
_cell.length_a   1.000
_cell.length_b   1.000
_cell.length_c   1.000
_cell.angle_alpha   90.00
_cell.angle_beta   90.00
_cell.angle_gamma   90.00
#
_symmetry.space_group_name_H-M   'P 1'
#
loop_
_entity.id
_entity.type
_entity.pdbx_description
1 polymer ?
#
loop_
_entity_poly.entity_id
_entity_poly.type
_entity_poly.pdbx_seq_one_letter_code
_entity_poly.pdbx_strand_id
1 'polypeptide(L)'
;LLQDAKAKLLSAKGAFDPEIAFDFDNKTLDGKRYFQYINPSVKIPLWYGIELKAETNNVLGNNTANELTYGNSSLVGISLPLLSGLVMNKKMATLKQAKNNIQLSKQEQILQVNNLLLDATKAYWNWSLNYQVYQNILQAKQNSFERFLFTKRFFEVGERPAIDTTEAYTQFKLLEYETQNSYYDWIKSTIELSYYLWNENEENIFIKENVIPINIQQLNF
;
A
#
# COMPACT_ATOMS: atom_id res chain seq x y z
N LEU A 1 -4.09 3.12 -3.37
CA LEU A 1 -5.42 2.96 -2.80
C LEU A 1 -6.41 4.04 -3.27
N LEU A 2 -6.21 5.33 -2.95
CA LEU A 2 -7.15 6.39 -3.32
C LEU A 2 -7.26 6.59 -4.84
N GLN A 3 -6.19 6.49 -5.60
CA GLN A 3 -6.19 6.57 -7.06
C GLN A 3 -6.95 5.39 -7.68
N ASP A 4 -6.77 4.18 -7.17
CA ASP A 4 -7.51 2.99 -7.59
C ASP A 4 -9.02 3.13 -7.33
N ALA A 5 -9.40 3.63 -6.15
CA ALA A 5 -10.80 3.91 -5.83
C ALA A 5 -11.42 4.98 -6.75
N LYS A 6 -10.64 6.02 -7.15
CA LYS A 6 -11.09 7.03 -8.14
C LYS A 6 -11.25 6.43 -9.53
N ALA A 7 -10.34 5.54 -9.97
CA ALA A 7 -10.44 4.84 -11.23
C ALA A 7 -11.68 3.92 -11.28
N LYS A 8 -11.95 3.18 -10.20
CA LYS A 8 -13.16 2.36 -10.05
C LYS A 8 -14.44 3.21 -10.10
N LEU A 9 -14.44 4.41 -9.50
CA LEU A 9 -15.58 5.32 -9.62
C LEU A 9 -15.78 5.79 -11.05
N LEU A 10 -14.71 6.13 -11.77
CA LEU A 10 -14.79 6.53 -13.17
C LEU A 10 -15.36 5.39 -14.03
N SER A 11 -14.86 4.16 -13.86
CA SER A 11 -15.38 2.97 -14.52
C SER A 11 -16.88 2.73 -14.23
N ALA A 12 -17.28 2.90 -12.95
CA ALA A 12 -18.70 2.76 -12.57
C ALA A 12 -19.60 3.84 -13.17
N LYS A 13 -19.07 5.04 -13.42
CA LYS A 13 -19.80 6.10 -14.16
C LYS A 13 -19.93 5.77 -15.64
N GLY A 14 -18.88 5.20 -16.25
CA GLY A 14 -18.89 4.80 -17.65
C GLY A 14 -19.99 3.75 -18.00
N ALA A 15 -20.51 3.05 -16.99
CA ALA A 15 -21.68 2.17 -17.21
C ALA A 15 -22.96 2.92 -17.60
N PHE A 16 -22.99 4.24 -17.46
CA PHE A 16 -24.10 5.13 -17.87
C PHE A 16 -23.81 5.92 -19.14
N ASP A 17 -22.63 5.74 -19.75
CA ASP A 17 -22.28 6.41 -20.98
C ASP A 17 -23.10 5.84 -22.15
N PRO A 18 -23.43 6.67 -23.17
CA PRO A 18 -24.05 6.17 -24.39
C PRO A 18 -23.16 5.16 -25.11
N GLU A 19 -23.72 4.04 -25.50
CA GLU A 19 -23.07 3.02 -26.32
C GLU A 19 -23.45 3.24 -27.78
N ILE A 20 -22.46 3.40 -28.65
CA ILE A 20 -22.64 3.45 -30.10
C ILE A 20 -22.08 2.15 -30.65
N ALA A 21 -22.90 1.37 -31.34
CA ALA A 21 -22.49 0.14 -32.01
C ALA A 21 -22.77 0.23 -33.52
N PHE A 22 -21.95 -0.46 -34.29
CA PHE A 22 -22.07 -0.56 -35.72
C PHE A 22 -21.83 -2.01 -36.11
N ASP A 23 -22.92 -2.69 -36.49
CA ASP A 23 -22.84 -4.08 -36.95
C ASP A 23 -22.87 -4.11 -38.47
N PHE A 24 -21.88 -4.78 -39.05
CA PHE A 24 -21.77 -4.97 -40.50
C PHE A 24 -21.51 -6.43 -40.81
N ASP A 25 -22.48 -7.05 -41.50
CA ASP A 25 -22.36 -8.40 -41.97
C ASP A 25 -22.54 -8.46 -43.49
N ASN A 26 -21.69 -9.18 -44.18
CA ASN A 26 -21.76 -9.38 -45.59
C ASN A 26 -21.47 -10.85 -45.97
N LYS A 27 -22.36 -11.47 -46.71
CA LYS A 27 -22.18 -12.82 -47.22
C LYS A 27 -22.22 -12.82 -48.76
N THR A 28 -21.10 -13.22 -49.34
CA THR A 28 -20.94 -13.42 -50.79
C THR A 28 -20.51 -14.87 -51.04
N LEU A 29 -21.16 -15.56 -52.02
CA LEU A 29 -20.84 -16.93 -52.43
C LEU A 29 -20.93 -17.01 -53.94
N ASP A 30 -19.93 -17.61 -54.61
CA ASP A 30 -19.84 -17.76 -56.08
C ASP A 30 -20.08 -16.44 -56.85
N GLY A 31 -19.52 -15.36 -56.37
CA GLY A 31 -19.67 -14.03 -56.96
C GLY A 31 -21.04 -13.37 -56.78
N LYS A 32 -21.99 -14.04 -56.12
CA LYS A 32 -23.32 -13.51 -55.83
C LYS A 32 -23.40 -13.03 -54.38
N ARG A 33 -23.91 -11.79 -54.21
CA ARG A 33 -24.17 -11.23 -52.87
C ARG A 33 -25.45 -11.84 -52.32
N TYR A 34 -25.34 -12.63 -51.26
CA TYR A 34 -26.49 -13.22 -50.58
C TYR A 34 -27.22 -12.20 -49.74
N PHE A 35 -26.48 -11.54 -48.82
CA PHE A 35 -26.99 -10.42 -48.04
C PHE A 35 -25.88 -9.46 -47.61
N GLN A 36 -26.25 -8.26 -47.35
CA GLN A 36 -25.45 -7.25 -46.66
C GLN A 36 -26.36 -6.63 -45.61
N TYR A 37 -25.87 -6.58 -44.39
CA TYR A 37 -26.55 -6.03 -43.24
C TYR A 37 -25.70 -4.90 -42.65
N ILE A 38 -26.30 -3.74 -42.45
CA ILE A 38 -25.68 -2.57 -41.84
C ILE A 38 -26.62 -2.07 -40.75
N ASN A 39 -26.16 -2.09 -39.49
CA ASN A 39 -26.97 -1.67 -38.36
C ASN A 39 -26.18 -0.73 -37.43
N PRO A 40 -26.18 0.55 -37.68
CA PRO A 40 -25.80 1.53 -36.65
C PRO A 40 -26.86 1.58 -35.56
N SER A 41 -26.41 1.54 -34.30
CA SER A 41 -27.29 1.60 -33.15
C SER A 41 -26.70 2.53 -32.06
N VAL A 42 -27.60 3.18 -31.31
CA VAL A 42 -27.27 3.99 -30.15
C VAL A 42 -28.12 3.50 -28.98
N LYS A 43 -27.47 3.19 -27.86
CA LYS A 43 -28.12 2.79 -26.62
C LYS A 43 -27.70 3.73 -25.51
N ILE A 44 -28.67 4.37 -24.85
CA ILE A 44 -28.44 5.33 -23.77
C ILE A 44 -29.02 4.73 -22.49
N PRO A 45 -28.16 4.21 -21.59
CA PRO A 45 -28.60 3.76 -20.27
C PRO A 45 -28.91 4.97 -19.39
N LEU A 46 -30.13 5.03 -18.85
CA LEU A 46 -30.58 6.05 -17.91
C LEU A 46 -30.62 5.50 -16.47
N TRP A 47 -30.95 6.39 -15.54
CA TRP A 47 -31.15 6.03 -14.14
C TRP A 47 -32.33 5.04 -14.00
N TYR A 48 -32.32 4.28 -12.94
CA TYR A 48 -33.36 3.29 -12.61
C TYR A 48 -33.52 2.13 -13.63
N GLY A 49 -32.47 1.88 -14.45
CA GLY A 49 -32.49 0.79 -15.42
C GLY A 49 -33.30 1.06 -16.70
N ILE A 50 -33.75 2.29 -16.88
CA ILE A 50 -34.37 2.74 -18.13
C ILE A 50 -33.29 2.78 -19.22
N GLU A 51 -33.58 2.25 -20.42
CA GLU A 51 -32.68 2.32 -21.57
C GLU A 51 -33.44 2.88 -22.78
N LEU A 52 -32.84 3.89 -23.41
CA LEU A 52 -33.27 4.37 -24.71
C LEU A 52 -32.44 3.68 -25.78
N LYS A 53 -33.09 3.17 -26.83
CA LYS A 53 -32.44 2.52 -27.96
C LYS A 53 -32.94 3.13 -29.27
N ALA A 54 -32.03 3.46 -30.17
CA ALA A 54 -32.31 3.83 -31.53
C ALA A 54 -31.40 3.02 -32.45
N GLU A 55 -31.98 2.40 -33.47
CA GLU A 55 -31.22 1.63 -34.45
C GLU A 55 -31.81 1.82 -35.86
N THR A 56 -30.94 1.69 -36.84
CA THR A 56 -31.37 1.66 -38.26
C THR A 56 -30.74 0.47 -38.91
N ASN A 57 -31.57 -0.35 -39.54
CA ASN A 57 -31.17 -1.54 -40.27
C ASN A 57 -31.29 -1.29 -41.76
N ASN A 58 -30.21 -1.53 -42.48
CA ASN A 58 -30.19 -1.55 -43.94
C ASN A 58 -29.85 -2.98 -44.39
N VAL A 59 -30.80 -3.66 -45.02
CA VAL A 59 -30.63 -5.03 -45.45
C VAL A 59 -30.76 -5.12 -46.98
N LEU A 60 -29.68 -5.51 -47.63
CA LEU A 60 -29.60 -5.68 -49.08
C LEU A 60 -29.27 -7.13 -49.44
N GLY A 61 -29.84 -7.68 -50.54
CA GLY A 61 -29.51 -9.01 -51.02
C GLY A 61 -30.74 -9.85 -51.35
N ASN A 62 -30.55 -10.97 -52.06
CA ASN A 62 -31.65 -11.79 -52.59
C ASN A 62 -32.04 -12.98 -51.68
N ASN A 63 -31.21 -13.31 -50.70
CA ASN A 63 -31.42 -14.44 -49.77
C ASN A 63 -31.20 -13.99 -48.32
N THR A 64 -32.06 -13.11 -47.84
CA THR A 64 -32.12 -12.73 -46.42
C THR A 64 -32.75 -13.84 -45.61
N ALA A 65 -32.28 -14.06 -44.36
CA ALA A 65 -32.97 -14.94 -43.44
C ALA A 65 -34.42 -14.47 -43.23
N ASN A 66 -35.34 -15.40 -43.01
CA ASN A 66 -36.78 -15.13 -42.89
C ASN A 66 -37.15 -14.05 -41.84
N GLU A 67 -36.24 -13.76 -40.94
CA GLU A 67 -36.43 -12.76 -39.89
C GLU A 67 -35.92 -11.35 -40.26
N LEU A 68 -35.20 -11.19 -41.39
CA LEU A 68 -34.68 -9.91 -41.84
C LEU A 68 -35.58 -9.31 -42.91
N THR A 69 -36.13 -8.17 -42.61
CA THR A 69 -36.92 -7.39 -43.59
C THR A 69 -35.98 -6.70 -44.58
N TYR A 70 -36.15 -6.99 -45.86
CA TYR A 70 -35.41 -6.35 -46.95
C TYR A 70 -35.69 -4.82 -47.00
N GLY A 71 -34.65 -4.04 -47.15
CA GLY A 71 -34.74 -2.56 -47.23
C GLY A 71 -34.28 -1.88 -45.96
N ASN A 72 -34.76 -0.69 -45.77
CA ASN A 72 -34.42 0.16 -44.63
C ASN A 72 -35.52 0.08 -43.57
N SER A 73 -35.15 -0.18 -42.35
CA SER A 73 -36.03 -0.06 -41.19
C SER A 73 -35.36 0.73 -40.07
N SER A 74 -36.14 1.50 -39.34
CA SER A 74 -35.64 2.25 -38.15
C SER A 74 -36.53 1.92 -36.97
N LEU A 75 -35.89 1.74 -35.82
CA LEU A 75 -36.56 1.43 -34.57
C LEU A 75 -36.08 2.41 -33.52
N VAL A 76 -37.03 2.97 -32.78
CA VAL A 76 -36.78 3.75 -31.56
C VAL A 76 -37.57 3.11 -30.44
N GLY A 77 -36.91 2.79 -29.35
CA GLY A 77 -37.54 2.07 -28.24
C GLY A 77 -37.09 2.56 -26.87
N ILE A 78 -37.96 2.33 -25.89
CA ILE A 78 -37.68 2.56 -24.48
C ILE A 78 -37.82 1.22 -23.77
N SER A 79 -36.80 0.79 -23.07
CA SER A 79 -36.84 -0.38 -22.20
C SER A 79 -37.00 0.01 -20.75
N LEU A 80 -37.96 -0.57 -20.05
CA LEU A 80 -38.32 -0.32 -18.67
C LEU A 80 -38.28 -1.65 -17.89
N PRO A 81 -37.49 -1.81 -16.84
CA PRO A 81 -37.54 -2.97 -15.97
C PRO A 81 -38.78 -2.88 -15.06
N LEU A 82 -39.74 -3.81 -15.20
CA LEU A 82 -41.02 -3.70 -14.46
C LEU A 82 -40.98 -4.24 -13.03
N LEU A 83 -40.10 -5.17 -12.67
CA LEU A 83 -40.13 -5.83 -11.35
C LEU A 83 -38.76 -5.82 -10.63
N SER A 84 -37.68 -5.94 -11.35
CA SER A 84 -36.34 -5.93 -10.77
C SER A 84 -35.56 -4.72 -11.25
N GLY A 85 -35.09 -3.87 -10.32
CA GLY A 85 -34.19 -2.77 -10.65
C GLY A 85 -34.78 -1.37 -10.63
N LEU A 86 -36.10 -1.19 -10.40
CA LEU A 86 -36.74 0.14 -10.27
C LEU A 86 -36.19 0.96 -9.09
N VAL A 87 -35.90 0.31 -7.96
CA VAL A 87 -35.36 1.00 -6.77
C VAL A 87 -33.83 1.04 -6.80
N MET A 88 -33.22 -0.08 -7.20
CA MET A 88 -31.74 -0.18 -7.29
C MET A 88 -31.38 -1.26 -8.33
N ASN A 89 -30.80 -0.84 -9.42
CA ASN A 89 -30.23 -1.77 -10.42
C ASN A 89 -28.73 -1.99 -10.15
N LYS A 90 -28.14 -2.98 -10.83
CA LYS A 90 -26.72 -3.34 -10.69
C LYS A 90 -25.78 -2.14 -10.95
N LYS A 91 -26.07 -1.32 -11.98
CA LYS A 91 -25.26 -0.14 -12.34
C LYS A 91 -25.27 0.91 -11.20
N MET A 92 -26.43 1.20 -10.64
CA MET A 92 -26.58 2.11 -9.49
C MET A 92 -25.93 1.58 -8.21
N ALA A 93 -26.07 0.28 -7.94
CA ALA A 93 -25.42 -0.37 -6.80
C ALA A 93 -23.89 -0.26 -6.91
N THR A 94 -23.33 -0.59 -8.08
CA THR A 94 -21.89 -0.47 -8.36
C THR A 94 -21.42 0.97 -8.20
N LEU A 95 -22.16 1.96 -8.72
CA LEU A 95 -21.82 3.38 -8.58
C LEU A 95 -21.83 3.83 -7.12
N LYS A 96 -22.86 3.43 -6.36
CA LYS A 96 -22.94 3.74 -4.91
C LYS A 96 -21.81 3.08 -4.13
N GLN A 97 -21.50 1.83 -4.43
CA GLN A 97 -20.38 1.12 -3.82
C GLN A 97 -19.04 1.80 -4.15
N ALA A 98 -18.81 2.21 -5.40
CA ALA A 98 -17.60 2.91 -5.80
C ALA A 98 -17.46 4.28 -5.10
N LYS A 99 -18.57 5.02 -4.88
CA LYS A 99 -18.56 6.26 -4.09
C LYS A 99 -18.18 6.00 -2.63
N ASN A 100 -18.74 4.96 -2.00
CA ASN A 100 -18.40 4.58 -0.63
C ASN A 100 -16.94 4.13 -0.50
N ASN A 101 -16.42 3.41 -1.50
CA ASN A 101 -15.03 2.96 -1.53
C ASN A 101 -14.02 4.12 -1.53
N ILE A 102 -14.36 5.28 -2.13
CA ILE A 102 -13.50 6.47 -2.02
C ILE A 102 -13.39 6.96 -0.58
N GLN A 103 -14.51 6.98 0.15
CA GLN A 103 -14.50 7.40 1.55
C GLN A 103 -13.73 6.40 2.41
N LEU A 104 -13.95 5.10 2.18
CA LEU A 104 -13.21 4.03 2.84
C LEU A 104 -11.70 4.15 2.59
N SER A 105 -11.29 4.31 1.32
CA SER A 105 -9.86 4.45 0.97
C SER A 105 -9.19 5.67 1.58
N LYS A 106 -9.93 6.77 1.81
CA LYS A 106 -9.39 7.92 2.55
C LYS A 106 -9.12 7.58 4.02
N GLN A 107 -10.04 6.86 4.68
CA GLN A 107 -9.86 6.43 6.06
C GLN A 107 -8.72 5.41 6.18
N GLU A 108 -8.63 4.47 5.25
CA GLU A 108 -7.52 3.51 5.17
C GLU A 108 -6.18 4.21 4.99
N GLN A 109 -6.10 5.26 4.17
CA GLN A 109 -4.89 6.05 4.01
C GLN A 109 -4.47 6.72 5.32
N ILE A 110 -5.41 7.32 6.06
CA ILE A 110 -5.14 7.93 7.38
C ILE A 110 -4.63 6.86 8.36
N LEU A 111 -5.29 5.69 8.37
CA LEU A 111 -4.87 4.58 9.22
C LEU A 111 -3.45 4.10 8.90
N GLN A 112 -3.09 3.99 7.60
CA GLN A 112 -1.74 3.61 7.19
C GLN A 112 -0.70 4.64 7.61
N VAL A 113 -0.99 5.95 7.50
CA VAL A 113 -0.09 7.02 7.97
C VAL A 113 0.09 6.92 9.49
N ASN A 114 -0.99 6.71 10.25
CA ASN A 114 -0.90 6.56 11.70
C ASN A 114 -0.08 5.32 12.11
N ASN A 115 -0.25 4.20 11.42
CA ASN A 115 0.54 2.99 11.67
C ASN A 115 2.02 3.23 11.35
N LEU A 116 2.33 3.89 10.22
CA LEU A 116 3.70 4.24 9.86
C LEU A 116 4.35 5.14 10.92
N LEU A 117 3.65 6.17 11.40
CA LEU A 117 4.14 7.05 12.47
C LEU A 117 4.35 6.30 13.78
N LEU A 118 3.44 5.37 14.13
CA LEU A 118 3.59 4.52 15.31
C LEU A 118 4.83 3.64 15.20
N ASP A 119 5.06 3.00 14.05
CA ASP A 119 6.21 2.11 13.86
C ASP A 119 7.53 2.91 13.82
N ALA A 120 7.56 4.08 13.19
CA ALA A 120 8.70 5.00 13.25
C ALA A 120 9.00 5.46 14.67
N THR A 121 7.96 5.74 15.46
CA THR A 121 8.12 6.12 16.88
C THR A 121 8.69 4.99 17.71
N LYS A 122 8.21 3.76 17.50
CA LYS A 122 8.76 2.56 18.16
C LYS A 122 10.23 2.33 17.77
N ALA A 123 10.56 2.49 16.49
CA ALA A 123 11.94 2.36 16.01
C ALA A 123 12.86 3.41 16.66
N TYR A 124 12.39 4.66 16.79
CA TYR A 124 13.13 5.71 17.48
C TYR A 124 13.41 5.39 18.96
N TRP A 125 12.39 4.94 19.71
CA TRP A 125 12.56 4.59 21.11
C TRP A 125 13.43 3.35 21.30
N ASN A 126 13.35 2.36 20.41
CA ASN A 126 14.22 1.19 20.41
C ASN A 126 15.70 1.60 20.15
N TRP A 127 15.95 2.48 19.21
CA TRP A 127 17.26 3.03 18.93
C TRP A 127 17.80 3.82 20.14
N SER A 128 16.99 4.67 20.75
CA SER A 128 17.37 5.44 21.95
C SER A 128 17.70 4.54 23.12
N LEU A 129 16.91 3.46 23.34
CA LEU A 129 17.17 2.47 24.38
C LEU A 129 18.51 1.77 24.17
N ASN A 130 18.75 1.24 22.96
CA ASN A 130 19.96 0.50 22.65
C ASN A 130 21.22 1.39 22.77
N TYR A 131 21.12 2.67 22.41
CA TYR A 131 22.18 3.65 22.65
C TYR A 131 22.49 3.78 24.14
N GLN A 132 21.47 3.97 24.98
CA GLN A 132 21.65 4.12 26.43
C GLN A 132 22.21 2.85 27.07
N VAL A 133 21.75 1.67 26.65
CA VAL A 133 22.28 0.39 27.10
C VAL A 133 23.76 0.26 26.75
N TYR A 134 24.14 0.56 25.51
CA TYR A 134 25.54 0.56 25.07
C TYR A 134 26.40 1.50 25.94
N GLN A 135 25.96 2.75 26.18
CA GLN A 135 26.68 3.71 27.00
C GLN A 135 26.87 3.23 28.46
N ASN A 136 25.83 2.66 29.06
CA ASN A 136 25.89 2.13 30.41
C ASN A 136 26.84 0.94 30.54
N ILE A 137 26.81 0.00 29.58
CA ILE A 137 27.70 -1.17 29.56
C ILE A 137 29.16 -0.72 29.32
N LEU A 138 29.37 0.26 28.45
CA LEU A 138 30.69 0.84 28.19
C LEU A 138 31.30 1.43 29.48
N GLN A 139 30.50 2.18 30.24
CA GLN A 139 30.94 2.72 31.55
C GLN A 139 31.18 1.60 32.57
N ALA A 140 30.31 0.60 32.63
CA ALA A 140 30.49 -0.57 33.50
C ALA A 140 31.77 -1.33 33.18
N LYS A 141 32.10 -1.51 31.89
CA LYS A 141 33.38 -2.12 31.45
C LYS A 141 34.58 -1.34 31.99
N GLN A 142 34.56 0.00 31.88
CA GLN A 142 35.63 0.84 32.36
C GLN A 142 35.82 0.70 33.89
N ASN A 143 34.73 0.76 34.64
CA ASN A 143 34.76 0.59 36.10
C ASN A 143 35.29 -0.81 36.51
N SER A 144 34.91 -1.84 35.75
CA SER A 144 35.35 -3.22 35.97
C SER A 144 36.86 -3.37 35.69
N PHE A 145 37.35 -2.71 34.64
CA PHE A 145 38.78 -2.70 34.33
C PHE A 145 39.60 -2.03 35.46
N GLU A 146 39.16 -0.91 35.96
CA GLU A 146 39.78 -0.22 37.12
C GLU A 146 39.81 -1.14 38.36
N ARG A 147 38.64 -1.82 38.64
CA ARG A 147 38.57 -2.79 39.72
C ARG A 147 39.57 -3.95 39.54
N PHE A 148 39.73 -4.45 38.34
CA PHE A 148 40.72 -5.49 38.03
C PHE A 148 42.15 -4.98 38.30
N LEU A 149 42.50 -3.80 37.87
CA LEU A 149 43.82 -3.19 38.11
C LEU A 149 44.09 -2.99 39.63
N PHE A 150 43.07 -2.55 40.38
CA PHE A 150 43.17 -2.41 41.84
C PHE A 150 43.39 -3.76 42.50
N THR A 151 42.59 -4.79 42.18
CA THR A 151 42.69 -6.13 42.76
C THR A 151 44.04 -6.76 42.43
N LYS A 152 44.56 -6.57 41.22
CA LYS A 152 45.89 -7.03 40.82
C LYS A 152 47.01 -6.42 41.64
N ARG A 153 46.98 -5.09 41.92
CA ARG A 153 47.95 -4.43 42.77
C ARG A 153 47.94 -4.94 44.22
N PHE A 154 46.77 -5.19 44.81
CA PHE A 154 46.64 -5.79 46.13
C PHE A 154 47.16 -7.20 46.20
N PHE A 155 47.02 -7.98 45.16
CA PHE A 155 47.64 -9.30 45.04
C PHE A 155 49.18 -9.18 44.99
N GLU A 156 49.72 -8.27 44.22
CA GLU A 156 51.17 -8.05 44.06
C GLU A 156 51.85 -7.64 45.39
N VAL A 157 51.17 -6.95 46.30
CA VAL A 157 51.65 -6.61 47.62
C VAL A 157 51.27 -7.64 48.72
N GLY A 158 50.64 -8.78 48.34
CA GLY A 158 50.30 -9.87 49.23
C GLY A 158 49.03 -9.70 50.08
N GLU A 159 48.24 -8.63 49.82
CA GLU A 159 47.02 -8.34 50.61
C GLU A 159 45.78 -9.10 50.14
N ARG A 160 45.81 -9.67 48.94
CA ARG A 160 44.68 -10.43 48.37
C ARG A 160 45.14 -11.73 47.71
N PRO A 161 44.32 -12.80 47.74
CA PRO A 161 44.64 -14.04 47.07
C PRO A 161 44.53 -13.92 45.54
N ALA A 162 45.25 -14.74 44.80
CA ALA A 162 45.27 -14.79 43.31
C ALA A 162 43.87 -15.03 42.69
N ILE A 163 42.99 -15.75 43.40
CA ILE A 163 41.64 -16.04 42.93
C ILE A 163 40.81 -14.75 42.72
N ASP A 164 40.95 -13.73 43.57
CA ASP A 164 40.24 -12.47 43.46
C ASP A 164 40.65 -11.71 42.17
N THR A 165 41.91 -11.85 41.77
CA THR A 165 42.40 -11.21 40.51
C THR A 165 41.80 -11.91 39.29
N THR A 166 41.70 -13.27 39.35
CA THR A 166 41.09 -14.04 38.27
C THR A 166 39.60 -13.73 38.11
N GLU A 167 38.89 -13.62 39.25
CA GLU A 167 37.47 -13.26 39.27
C GLU A 167 37.26 -11.84 38.69
N ALA A 168 38.04 -10.84 39.12
CA ALA A 168 37.93 -9.47 38.61
C ALA A 168 38.25 -9.41 37.13
N TYR A 169 39.24 -10.17 36.65
CA TYR A 169 39.56 -10.26 35.22
C TYR A 169 38.43 -10.88 34.39
N THR A 170 37.85 -11.98 34.91
CA THR A 170 36.71 -12.65 34.24
C THR A 170 35.52 -11.71 34.13
N GLN A 171 35.22 -10.94 35.18
CA GLN A 171 34.14 -9.93 35.14
C GLN A 171 34.42 -8.82 34.10
N PHE A 172 35.66 -8.34 34.02
CA PHE A 172 36.06 -7.39 33.02
C PHE A 172 35.88 -7.94 31.57
N LYS A 173 36.29 -9.21 31.35
CA LYS A 173 36.14 -9.86 30.04
C LYS A 173 34.70 -10.09 29.65
N LEU A 174 33.83 -10.41 30.63
CA LEU A 174 32.38 -10.51 30.40
C LEU A 174 31.80 -9.16 29.93
N LEU A 175 32.15 -8.05 30.62
CA LEU A 175 31.68 -6.72 30.23
C LEU A 175 32.27 -6.23 28.90
N GLU A 176 33.48 -6.68 28.56
CA GLU A 176 34.06 -6.41 27.23
C GLU A 176 33.23 -7.07 26.13
N TYR A 177 32.83 -8.34 26.32
CA TYR A 177 31.94 -9.08 25.41
C TYR A 177 30.57 -8.41 25.31
N GLU A 178 29.94 -8.07 26.44
CA GLU A 178 28.63 -7.39 26.47
C GLU A 178 28.67 -6.01 25.81
N THR A 179 29.79 -5.30 25.89
CA THR A 179 29.99 -4.03 25.20
C THR A 179 29.92 -4.20 23.68
N GLN A 180 30.51 -5.26 23.14
CA GLN A 180 30.45 -5.55 21.70
C GLN A 180 29.03 -5.90 21.28
N ASN A 181 28.34 -6.75 22.03
CA ASN A 181 26.96 -7.13 21.73
C ASN A 181 26.02 -5.90 21.74
N SER A 182 26.11 -5.06 22.78
CA SER A 182 25.27 -3.86 22.87
C SER A 182 25.59 -2.83 21.78
N TYR A 183 26.85 -2.76 21.32
CA TYR A 183 27.21 -1.94 20.17
C TYR A 183 26.55 -2.44 18.88
N TYR A 184 26.56 -3.76 18.62
CA TYR A 184 25.86 -4.35 17.48
C TYR A 184 24.36 -4.11 17.53
N ASP A 185 23.73 -4.24 18.69
CA ASP A 185 22.30 -3.98 18.86
C ASP A 185 21.96 -2.51 18.60
N TRP A 186 22.82 -1.59 19.03
CA TRP A 186 22.66 -0.16 18.73
C TRP A 186 22.80 0.10 17.22
N ILE A 187 23.82 -0.42 16.55
CA ILE A 187 24.00 -0.28 15.08
C ILE A 187 22.81 -0.86 14.32
N LYS A 188 22.34 -2.05 14.71
CA LYS A 188 21.16 -2.67 14.13
C LYS A 188 19.93 -1.77 14.25
N SER A 189 19.65 -1.24 15.43
CA SER A 189 18.51 -0.34 15.65
C SER A 189 18.67 1.00 14.91
N THR A 190 19.91 1.47 14.70
CA THR A 190 20.21 2.65 13.87
C THR A 190 19.80 2.43 12.41
N ILE A 191 20.12 1.27 11.87
CA ILE A 191 19.72 0.88 10.50
C ILE A 191 18.20 0.75 10.42
N GLU A 192 17.55 0.10 11.38
CA GLU A 192 16.09 -0.04 11.43
C GLU A 192 15.37 1.32 11.47
N LEU A 193 15.87 2.28 12.25
CA LEU A 193 15.32 3.64 12.28
C LEU A 193 15.52 4.36 10.96
N SER A 194 16.66 4.15 10.28
CA SER A 194 16.96 4.79 9.00
C SER A 194 15.95 4.46 7.90
N TYR A 195 15.24 3.31 7.98
CA TYR A 195 14.16 2.97 7.04
C TYR A 195 12.98 3.95 7.07
N TYR A 196 12.82 4.70 8.16
CA TYR A 196 11.73 5.68 8.33
C TYR A 196 12.18 7.11 8.05
N LEU A 197 13.45 7.33 7.66
CA LEU A 197 14.02 8.65 7.43
C LEU A 197 14.32 8.84 5.95
N TRP A 198 13.62 9.79 5.33
CA TRP A 198 13.83 10.15 3.93
C TRP A 198 14.05 11.65 3.78
N ASN A 199 14.85 12.02 2.78
CA ASN A 199 15.01 13.42 2.37
C ASN A 199 13.87 13.85 1.43
N GLU A 200 13.87 15.11 1.02
CA GLU A 200 12.89 15.66 0.06
C GLU A 200 12.93 14.99 -1.31
N ASN A 201 14.02 14.31 -1.65
CA ASN A 201 14.20 13.57 -2.91
C ASN A 201 13.77 12.10 -2.82
N GLU A 202 13.10 11.70 -1.73
CA GLU A 202 12.66 10.30 -1.48
C GLU A 202 13.84 9.31 -1.32
N GLU A 203 15.05 9.79 -0.95
CA GLU A 203 16.19 8.94 -0.65
C GLU A 203 16.32 8.67 0.84
N ASN A 204 16.70 7.45 1.23
CA ASN A 204 16.92 7.09 2.62
C ASN A 204 18.08 7.87 3.24
N ILE A 205 17.85 8.44 4.41
CA ILE A 205 18.87 9.09 5.22
C ILE A 205 19.42 8.08 6.22
N PHE A 206 20.72 7.78 6.11
CA PHE A 206 21.41 6.97 7.10
C PHE A 206 21.87 7.83 8.28
N ILE A 207 21.52 7.40 9.48
CA ILE A 207 21.94 8.07 10.72
C ILE A 207 23.45 7.82 10.90
N LYS A 208 24.22 8.90 11.07
CA LYS A 208 25.65 8.82 11.34
C LYS A 208 25.90 8.44 12.80
N GLU A 209 27.03 7.79 13.08
CA GLU A 209 27.41 7.37 14.46
C GLU A 209 27.55 8.51 15.48
N ASN A 210 27.75 9.74 15.01
CA ASN A 210 27.85 10.92 15.88
C ASN A 210 26.49 11.52 16.28
N VAL A 211 25.39 10.98 15.77
CA VAL A 211 24.03 11.40 16.14
C VAL A 211 23.61 10.66 17.40
N ILE A 212 23.21 11.38 18.40
CA ILE A 212 22.76 10.85 19.68
C ILE A 212 21.27 11.13 19.89
N PRO A 213 20.54 10.22 20.57
CA PRO A 213 19.13 10.42 20.90
C PRO A 213 18.94 11.61 21.84
N ILE A 214 17.79 12.28 21.72
CA ILE A 214 17.41 13.35 22.64
C ILE A 214 17.23 12.75 24.04
N ASN A 215 17.76 13.42 25.06
CA ASN A 215 17.56 13.01 26.44
C ASN A 215 16.07 13.18 26.82
N ILE A 216 15.45 12.11 27.35
CA ILE A 216 14.04 12.07 27.77
C ILE A 216 13.72 13.20 28.77
N GLN A 217 14.68 13.59 29.61
CA GLN A 217 14.51 14.70 30.57
C GLN A 217 14.33 16.07 29.90
N GLN A 218 14.65 16.23 28.63
CA GLN A 218 14.49 17.46 27.85
C GLN A 218 13.15 17.53 27.11
N LEU A 219 12.37 16.44 27.08
CA LEU A 219 11.03 16.41 26.53
C LEU A 219 10.07 16.91 27.60
N ASN A 220 9.76 18.20 27.59
CA ASN A 220 8.62 18.75 28.33
C ASN A 220 7.33 18.27 27.65
N PHE A 221 6.62 17.34 28.27
CA PHE A 221 5.26 16.92 27.88
C PHE A 221 4.24 17.89 28.47
#